data_87afaa3849c3636e887deb73e92d1d6e
#
_entry.id   87afaa3849c3636e887deb73e92d1d6e
#
_cell.length_a   1.000
_cell.length_b   1.000
_cell.length_c   1.000
_cell.angle_alpha   90.00
_cell.angle_beta   90.00
_cell.angle_gamma   90.00
#
_symmetry.space_group_name_H-M   'P 1'
#
loop_
_entity.id
_entity.type
_entity.pdbx_description
1 polymer ?
#
loop_
_entity_poly.entity_id
_entity_poly.type
_entity_poly.pdbx_seq_one_letter_code
_entity_poly.pdbx_strand_id
1 'polypeptide(L)'
;MTAARLLLWRHGRTAANASARLQGQIDIPLDDVGSWQARTAAAALLARYEPTLIVSSDLVRARGTAEHLARATGLPVTIDTRLRERGFGEWEGMTGPEIEERWPGAFEAWRLGGDPSGVGAETRADVAARMAAAVADHAAAAGPDDTLVVVSHGAAIALAVGALLGQPASWRGVIGLHNAHWAELVPSRGGAAPDWRLTGLNLGPTDASTDWNAGPDRAPEESDEDRDPARDPD
;
A
#
# COMPACT_ATOMS: atom_id res chain seq x y z
N MET A 1 15.38 22.01 3.19
CA MET A 1 15.58 21.17 1.99
C MET A 1 14.65 20.00 2.16
N THR A 2 14.17 19.38 1.11
CA THR A 2 13.26 18.25 1.17
C THR A 2 13.67 17.23 0.11
N ALA A 3 13.25 15.97 0.25
CA ALA A 3 13.52 14.92 -0.74
C ALA A 3 13.12 15.36 -2.16
N ALA A 4 13.91 14.98 -3.16
CA ALA A 4 13.61 15.25 -4.58
C ALA A 4 12.38 14.51 -5.08
N ARG A 5 12.10 13.35 -4.48
CA ARG A 5 10.99 12.46 -4.86
C ARG A 5 10.46 11.71 -3.66
N LEU A 6 9.15 11.55 -3.62
CA LEU A 6 8.42 10.75 -2.65
C LEU A 6 7.64 9.66 -3.39
N LEU A 7 7.84 8.42 -2.99
CA LEU A 7 7.10 7.25 -3.46
C LEU A 7 6.29 6.68 -2.30
N LEU A 8 4.96 6.76 -2.38
CA LEU A 8 4.05 6.16 -1.39
C LEU A 8 3.64 4.78 -1.93
N TRP A 9 4.19 3.72 -1.36
CA TRP A 9 4.06 2.35 -1.85
C TRP A 9 3.14 1.53 -0.96
N ARG A 10 2.06 0.98 -1.53
CA ARG A 10 1.15 0.11 -0.80
C ARG A 10 1.75 -1.29 -0.65
N HIS A 11 1.54 -1.91 0.50
CA HIS A 11 1.93 -3.30 0.75
C HIS A 11 1.32 -4.30 -0.26
N GLY A 12 1.98 -5.44 -0.45
CA GLY A 12 1.48 -6.56 -1.25
C GLY A 12 0.22 -7.19 -0.66
N ARG A 13 -0.39 -8.14 -1.38
CA ARG A 13 -1.62 -8.80 -0.98
C ARG A 13 -1.47 -9.57 0.35
N THR A 14 -2.57 -9.65 1.10
CA THR A 14 -2.74 -10.48 2.29
C THR A 14 -3.97 -11.37 2.12
N ALA A 15 -4.13 -12.39 2.95
CA ALA A 15 -5.33 -13.22 2.97
C ALA A 15 -6.62 -12.39 3.19
N ALA A 16 -6.55 -11.30 3.96
CA ALA A 16 -7.69 -10.41 4.16
C ALA A 16 -8.03 -9.62 2.90
N ASN A 17 -7.05 -9.19 2.09
CA ASN A 17 -7.31 -8.59 0.77
C ASN A 17 -7.99 -9.60 -0.16
N ALA A 18 -7.51 -10.84 -0.19
CA ALA A 18 -8.08 -11.90 -1.02
C ALA A 18 -9.54 -12.24 -0.66
N SER A 19 -9.91 -12.09 0.61
CA SER A 19 -11.27 -12.35 1.13
C SER A 19 -12.12 -11.08 1.33
N ALA A 20 -11.69 -9.93 0.81
CA ALA A 20 -12.38 -8.64 0.91
C ALA A 20 -12.75 -8.24 2.35
N ARG A 21 -11.89 -8.58 3.34
CA ARG A 21 -12.04 -8.18 4.74
C ARG A 21 -11.29 -6.88 5.01
N LEU A 22 -11.91 -5.97 5.78
CA LEU A 22 -11.26 -4.78 6.28
C LEU A 22 -10.17 -5.16 7.29
N GLN A 23 -8.92 -4.85 6.98
CA GLN A 23 -7.81 -5.22 7.87
C GLN A 23 -7.60 -4.21 8.99
N GLY A 24 -7.71 -2.91 8.66
CA GLY A 24 -7.34 -1.87 9.61
C GLY A 24 -5.93 -2.09 10.15
N GLN A 25 -5.81 -2.14 11.48
CA GLN A 25 -4.54 -2.35 12.16
C GLN A 25 -4.33 -3.79 12.66
N ILE A 26 -5.20 -4.74 12.29
CA ILE A 26 -4.90 -6.16 12.49
C ILE A 26 -3.60 -6.51 11.75
N ASP A 27 -2.68 -7.16 12.46
CA ASP A 27 -1.35 -7.45 11.95
C ASP A 27 -1.29 -8.80 11.22
N ILE A 28 -1.69 -8.78 9.95
CA ILE A 28 -1.75 -9.94 9.05
C ILE A 28 -0.57 -9.87 8.07
N PRO A 29 0.22 -10.95 7.87
CA PRO A 29 1.35 -10.97 6.94
C PRO A 29 0.90 -11.00 5.49
N LEU A 30 1.87 -10.78 4.59
CA LEU A 30 1.70 -11.04 3.16
C LEU A 30 1.38 -12.52 2.95
N ASP A 31 0.53 -12.80 1.97
CA ASP A 31 0.42 -14.14 1.41
C ASP A 31 1.49 -14.36 0.30
N ASP A 32 1.52 -15.57 -0.29
CA ASP A 32 2.52 -15.90 -1.32
C ASP A 32 2.42 -14.98 -2.54
N VAL A 33 1.19 -14.63 -2.94
CA VAL A 33 0.95 -13.68 -4.03
C VAL A 33 1.42 -12.28 -3.64
N GLY A 34 1.15 -11.83 -2.43
CA GLY A 34 1.62 -10.55 -1.93
C GLY A 34 3.14 -10.45 -1.84
N SER A 35 3.81 -11.52 -1.47
CA SER A 35 5.28 -11.59 -1.46
C SER A 35 5.85 -11.54 -2.88
N TRP A 36 5.23 -12.23 -3.83
CA TRP A 36 5.58 -12.14 -5.25
C TRP A 36 5.33 -10.71 -5.78
N GLN A 37 4.17 -10.11 -5.49
CA GLN A 37 3.85 -8.74 -5.85
C GLN A 37 4.88 -7.74 -5.33
N ALA A 38 5.25 -7.84 -4.06
CA ALA A 38 6.23 -6.95 -3.43
C ALA A 38 7.61 -7.08 -4.08
N ARG A 39 8.06 -8.30 -4.39
CA ARG A 39 9.33 -8.55 -5.07
C ARG A 39 9.32 -7.98 -6.49
N THR A 40 8.26 -8.22 -7.26
CA THR A 40 8.12 -7.73 -8.64
C THR A 40 8.05 -6.21 -8.67
N ALA A 41 7.30 -5.60 -7.75
CA ALA A 41 7.20 -4.15 -7.64
C ALA A 41 8.53 -3.51 -7.20
N ALA A 42 9.28 -4.13 -6.29
CA ALA A 42 10.62 -3.66 -5.91
C ALA A 42 11.55 -3.59 -7.11
N ALA A 43 11.55 -4.62 -7.97
CA ALA A 43 12.34 -4.61 -9.21
C ALA A 43 11.90 -3.51 -10.17
N ALA A 44 10.59 -3.28 -10.32
CA ALA A 44 10.04 -2.21 -11.16
C ALA A 44 10.35 -0.81 -10.61
N LEU A 45 10.36 -0.63 -9.28
CA LEU A 45 10.81 0.60 -8.63
C LEU A 45 12.28 0.88 -8.96
N LEU A 46 13.16 -0.12 -8.81
CA LEU A 46 14.59 0.01 -9.09
C LEU A 46 14.92 0.24 -10.57
N ALA A 47 14.06 -0.24 -11.48
CA ALA A 47 14.21 0.03 -12.91
C ALA A 47 13.89 1.49 -13.30
N ARG A 48 13.20 2.24 -12.41
CA ARG A 48 12.74 3.62 -12.68
C ARG A 48 13.35 4.66 -11.76
N TYR A 49 13.73 4.28 -10.56
CA TYR A 49 14.16 5.20 -9.51
C TYR A 49 15.40 4.68 -8.80
N GLU A 50 16.10 5.59 -8.14
CA GLU A 50 17.22 5.30 -7.25
C GLU A 50 16.80 5.61 -5.80
N PRO A 51 16.13 4.67 -5.10
CA PRO A 51 15.76 4.86 -3.71
C PRO A 51 16.99 5.06 -2.82
N THR A 52 16.94 6.07 -1.95
CA THR A 52 18.03 6.35 -1.00
C THR A 52 17.56 6.19 0.45
N LEU A 53 16.26 6.28 0.68
CA LEU A 53 15.65 6.14 2.00
C LEU A 53 14.40 5.25 1.92
N ILE A 54 14.28 4.33 2.88
CA ILE A 54 13.11 3.46 3.02
C ILE A 54 12.52 3.65 4.42
N VAL A 55 11.26 4.05 4.47
CA VAL A 55 10.47 4.15 5.71
C VAL A 55 9.24 3.27 5.57
N SER A 56 8.85 2.58 6.62
CA SER A 56 7.71 1.65 6.58
C SER A 56 6.84 1.78 7.82
N SER A 57 5.54 1.54 7.64
CA SER A 57 4.67 1.15 8.74
C SER A 57 5.25 -0.08 9.44
N ASP A 58 5.01 -0.17 10.74
CA ASP A 58 5.42 -1.31 11.57
C ASP A 58 4.56 -2.57 11.38
N LEU A 59 3.41 -2.47 10.70
CA LEU A 59 2.57 -3.63 10.41
C LEU A 59 3.30 -4.61 9.49
N VAL A 60 3.26 -5.89 9.83
CA VAL A 60 4.09 -6.94 9.23
C VAL A 60 3.99 -7.02 7.70
N ARG A 61 2.81 -6.75 7.12
CA ARG A 61 2.61 -6.72 5.66
C ARG A 61 3.37 -5.56 4.99
N ALA A 62 3.43 -4.39 5.61
CA ALA A 62 4.18 -3.25 5.09
C ALA A 62 5.69 -3.48 5.25
N ARG A 63 6.12 -3.95 6.41
CA ARG A 63 7.52 -4.33 6.65
C ARG A 63 7.98 -5.40 5.67
N GLY A 64 7.22 -6.49 5.50
CA GLY A 64 7.56 -7.54 4.54
C GLY A 64 7.66 -7.03 3.12
N THR A 65 6.83 -6.06 2.73
CA THR A 65 6.93 -5.38 1.43
C THR A 65 8.21 -4.56 1.33
N ALA A 66 8.51 -3.71 2.34
CA ALA A 66 9.72 -2.88 2.38
C ALA A 66 11.00 -3.71 2.35
N GLU A 67 11.01 -4.88 3.00
CA GLU A 67 12.16 -5.78 3.04
C GLU A 67 12.59 -6.30 1.67
N HIS A 68 11.69 -6.44 0.69
CA HIS A 68 12.07 -6.80 -0.68
C HIS A 68 12.93 -5.72 -1.32
N LEU A 69 12.59 -4.44 -1.13
CA LEU A 69 13.38 -3.32 -1.63
C LEU A 69 14.70 -3.17 -0.84
N ALA A 70 14.63 -3.29 0.48
CA ALA A 70 15.80 -3.21 1.36
C ALA A 70 16.87 -4.27 1.00
N ARG A 71 16.47 -5.51 0.75
CA ARG A 71 17.41 -6.58 0.31
C ARG A 71 18.05 -6.29 -1.04
N ALA A 72 17.30 -5.67 -1.95
CA ALA A 72 17.82 -5.36 -3.29
C ALA A 72 18.76 -4.15 -3.30
N THR A 73 18.58 -3.20 -2.37
CA THR A 73 19.37 -1.96 -2.30
C THR A 73 20.46 -1.97 -1.23
N GLY A 74 20.34 -2.82 -0.22
CA GLY A 74 21.18 -2.78 0.98
C GLY A 74 20.81 -1.66 1.97
N LEU A 75 19.76 -0.90 1.69
CA LEU A 75 19.32 0.20 2.55
C LEU A 75 18.60 -0.32 3.80
N PRO A 76 18.76 0.33 4.96
CA PRO A 76 17.97 0.02 6.15
C PRO A 76 16.52 0.47 5.99
N VAL A 77 15.59 -0.21 6.68
CA VAL A 77 14.20 0.20 6.80
C VAL A 77 13.98 0.92 8.12
N THR A 78 13.60 2.19 8.07
CA THR A 78 13.16 2.95 9.23
C THR A 78 11.69 2.66 9.50
N ILE A 79 11.31 2.42 10.74
CA ILE A 79 9.92 2.13 11.12
C ILE A 79 9.26 3.37 11.71
N ASP A 80 8.03 3.67 11.24
CA ASP A 80 7.21 4.75 11.77
C ASP A 80 5.75 4.30 11.91
N THR A 81 5.25 4.26 13.15
CA THR A 81 3.88 3.81 13.44
C THR A 81 2.80 4.76 12.92
N ARG A 82 3.15 6.03 12.64
CA ARG A 82 2.24 7.00 12.01
C ARG A 82 1.85 6.60 10.59
N LEU A 83 2.58 5.64 9.98
CA LEU A 83 2.31 5.12 8.63
C LEU A 83 1.34 3.94 8.63
N ARG A 84 0.78 3.52 9.77
CA ARG A 84 -0.22 2.46 9.85
C ARG A 84 -1.45 2.77 9.01
N GLU A 85 -2.16 1.69 8.63
CA GLU A 85 -3.48 1.80 8.02
C GLU A 85 -4.46 2.52 8.96
N ARG A 86 -5.53 3.03 8.39
CA ARG A 86 -6.65 3.54 9.16
C ARG A 86 -7.18 2.45 10.10
N GLY A 87 -7.29 2.76 11.37
CA GLY A 87 -7.99 1.91 12.32
C GLY A 87 -9.49 1.93 12.02
N PHE A 88 -10.08 0.75 11.87
CA PHE A 88 -11.52 0.60 11.62
C PHE A 88 -12.29 0.12 12.85
N GLY A 89 -11.62 -0.05 14.00
CA GLY A 89 -12.23 -0.46 15.26
C GLY A 89 -12.97 -1.80 15.12
N GLU A 90 -14.23 -1.85 15.53
CA GLU A 90 -15.03 -3.08 15.51
C GLU A 90 -15.27 -3.66 14.09
N TRP A 91 -15.01 -2.91 13.03
CA TRP A 91 -15.12 -3.41 11.66
C TRP A 91 -13.92 -4.22 11.18
N GLU A 92 -12.82 -4.20 11.94
CA GLU A 92 -11.61 -4.92 11.55
C GLU A 92 -11.86 -6.45 11.50
N GLY A 93 -11.41 -7.07 10.43
CA GLY A 93 -11.64 -8.48 10.14
C GLY A 93 -12.97 -8.81 9.49
N MET A 94 -13.89 -7.84 9.35
CA MET A 94 -15.22 -8.04 8.77
C MET A 94 -15.24 -7.74 7.27
N THR A 95 -16.15 -8.43 6.56
CA THR A 95 -16.53 -8.08 5.18
C THR A 95 -17.59 -6.98 5.16
N GLY A 96 -17.80 -6.35 4.01
CA GLY A 96 -18.87 -5.35 3.87
C GLY A 96 -20.26 -5.87 4.22
N PRO A 97 -20.69 -7.06 3.75
CA PRO A 97 -21.97 -7.66 4.15
C PRO A 97 -22.08 -7.91 5.66
N GLU A 98 -21.05 -8.41 6.33
CA GLU A 98 -21.05 -8.62 7.79
C GLU A 98 -21.19 -7.30 8.56
N ILE A 99 -20.58 -6.22 8.08
CA ILE A 99 -20.71 -4.88 8.65
C ILE A 99 -22.15 -4.36 8.45
N GLU A 100 -22.69 -4.50 7.25
CA GLU A 100 -24.03 -4.02 6.91
C GLU A 100 -25.11 -4.76 7.70
N GLU A 101 -24.93 -6.06 7.95
CA GLU A 101 -25.82 -6.84 8.81
C GLU A 101 -25.82 -6.33 10.26
N ARG A 102 -24.65 -6.00 10.81
CA ARG A 102 -24.52 -5.58 12.21
C ARG A 102 -24.80 -4.09 12.42
N TRP A 103 -24.50 -3.25 11.44
CA TRP A 103 -24.75 -1.80 11.45
C TRP A 103 -25.43 -1.36 10.14
N PRO A 104 -26.74 -1.56 9.99
CA PRO A 104 -27.46 -1.25 8.76
C PRO A 104 -27.23 0.18 8.26
N GLY A 105 -26.85 0.33 6.98
CA GLY A 105 -26.58 1.61 6.32
C GLY A 105 -25.20 2.19 6.59
N ALA A 106 -24.43 1.64 7.56
CA ALA A 106 -23.16 2.23 7.97
C ALA A 106 -22.03 1.97 6.95
N PHE A 107 -22.00 0.79 6.34
CA PHE A 107 -20.99 0.47 5.32
C PHE A 107 -21.20 1.27 4.04
N GLU A 108 -22.46 1.47 3.63
CA GLU A 108 -22.78 2.33 2.49
C GLU A 108 -22.40 3.79 2.78
N ALA A 109 -22.75 4.34 3.95
CA ALA A 109 -22.37 5.69 4.35
C ALA A 109 -20.85 5.88 4.33
N TRP A 110 -20.08 4.89 4.80
CA TRP A 110 -18.61 4.92 4.71
C TRP A 110 -18.13 4.89 3.25
N ARG A 111 -18.71 4.08 2.40
CA ARG A 111 -18.39 4.05 0.96
C ARG A 111 -18.69 5.38 0.28
N LEU A 112 -19.68 6.11 0.74
CA LEU A 112 -20.01 7.47 0.27
C LEU A 112 -19.09 8.54 0.87
N GLY A 113 -18.18 8.19 1.78
CA GLY A 113 -17.14 9.08 2.32
C GLY A 113 -17.33 9.51 3.77
N GLY A 114 -18.34 8.99 4.44
CA GLY A 114 -18.51 9.16 5.88
C GLY A 114 -17.43 8.48 6.70
N ASP A 115 -17.30 8.88 7.96
CA ASP A 115 -16.48 8.15 8.92
C ASP A 115 -17.36 7.17 9.69
N PRO A 116 -16.91 5.94 9.96
CA PRO A 116 -17.64 5.02 10.84
C PRO A 116 -17.78 5.65 12.23
N SER A 117 -18.98 5.68 12.76
CA SER A 117 -19.26 6.25 14.08
C SER A 117 -19.59 5.15 15.11
N GLY A 118 -19.17 5.35 16.35
CA GLY A 118 -19.52 4.45 17.46
C GLY A 118 -18.81 3.09 17.46
N VAL A 119 -17.84 2.87 16.57
CA VAL A 119 -17.11 1.60 16.41
C VAL A 119 -15.62 1.72 16.73
N GLY A 120 -15.16 2.85 17.25
CA GLY A 120 -13.75 3.08 17.59
C GLY A 120 -12.82 3.25 16.39
N ALA A 121 -13.35 3.60 15.21
CA ALA A 121 -12.55 3.85 14.03
C ALA A 121 -11.87 5.22 14.08
N GLU A 122 -10.67 5.33 13.50
CA GLU A 122 -10.03 6.63 13.26
C GLU A 122 -10.84 7.45 12.25
N THR A 123 -10.86 8.77 12.43
CA THR A 123 -11.42 9.66 11.40
C THR A 123 -10.46 9.78 10.21
N ARG A 124 -11.01 10.14 9.04
CA ARG A 124 -10.20 10.45 7.86
C ARG A 124 -9.21 11.59 8.13
N ALA A 125 -9.63 12.57 8.93
CA ALA A 125 -8.80 13.72 9.28
C ALA A 125 -7.60 13.33 10.14
N ASP A 126 -7.78 12.45 11.14
CA ASP A 126 -6.69 11.99 11.99
C ASP A 126 -5.65 11.20 11.19
N VAL A 127 -6.10 10.30 10.31
CA VAL A 127 -5.20 9.54 9.42
C VAL A 127 -4.46 10.46 8.47
N ALA A 128 -5.14 11.41 7.83
CA ALA A 128 -4.52 12.37 6.92
C ALA A 128 -3.44 13.20 7.65
N ALA A 129 -3.74 13.67 8.86
CA ALA A 129 -2.82 14.49 9.66
C ALA A 129 -1.57 13.70 10.08
N ARG A 130 -1.73 12.47 10.64
CA ARG A 130 -0.56 11.67 11.07
C ARG A 130 0.32 11.24 9.91
N MET A 131 -0.30 10.89 8.78
CA MET A 131 0.43 10.51 7.56
C MET A 131 1.20 11.69 6.97
N ALA A 132 0.57 12.87 6.86
CA ALA A 132 1.22 14.06 6.35
C ALA A 132 2.38 14.49 7.26
N ALA A 133 2.22 14.44 8.59
CA ALA A 133 3.28 14.74 9.54
C ALA A 133 4.47 13.78 9.40
N ALA A 134 4.22 12.47 9.30
CA ALA A 134 5.27 11.47 9.09
C ALA A 134 6.05 11.75 7.81
N VAL A 135 5.34 11.96 6.70
CA VAL A 135 5.98 12.27 5.40
C VAL A 135 6.78 13.56 5.48
N ALA A 136 6.24 14.61 6.10
CA ALA A 136 6.95 15.89 6.24
C ALA A 136 8.26 15.75 7.01
N ASP A 137 8.25 15.03 8.14
CA ASP A 137 9.43 14.82 8.97
C ASP A 137 10.52 14.04 8.21
N HIS A 138 10.15 12.92 7.58
CA HIS A 138 11.12 12.11 6.83
C HIS A 138 11.64 12.82 5.58
N ALA A 139 10.78 13.55 4.87
CA ALA A 139 11.19 14.32 3.71
C ALA A 139 12.08 15.51 4.09
N ALA A 140 11.84 16.16 5.24
CA ALA A 140 12.67 17.25 5.71
C ALA A 140 14.06 16.78 6.20
N ALA A 141 14.15 15.54 6.68
CA ALA A 141 15.42 14.91 7.07
C ALA A 141 16.25 14.43 5.85
N ALA A 142 15.63 14.33 4.70
CA ALA A 142 16.24 13.90 3.44
C ALA A 142 16.94 15.07 2.73
N GLY A 143 17.92 14.75 1.89
CA GLY A 143 18.61 15.70 1.01
C GLY A 143 17.82 16.02 -0.26
N PRO A 144 18.26 17.06 -1.00
CA PRO A 144 17.58 17.52 -2.21
C PRO A 144 17.69 16.57 -3.41
N ASP A 145 18.52 15.56 -3.32
CA ASP A 145 18.70 14.52 -4.35
C ASP A 145 18.11 13.18 -3.94
N ASP A 146 17.58 13.08 -2.70
CA ASP A 146 17.08 11.83 -2.16
C ASP A 146 15.72 11.42 -2.75
N THR A 147 15.58 10.12 -2.98
CA THR A 147 14.30 9.47 -3.27
C THR A 147 13.83 8.70 -2.02
N LEU A 148 12.78 9.21 -1.39
CA LEU A 148 12.15 8.64 -0.20
C LEU A 148 11.04 7.66 -0.61
N VAL A 149 11.18 6.39 -0.22
CA VAL A 149 10.12 5.38 -0.35
C VAL A 149 9.44 5.19 1.00
N VAL A 150 8.15 5.41 1.04
CA VAL A 150 7.30 5.21 2.23
C VAL A 150 6.36 4.05 1.96
N VAL A 151 6.52 2.95 2.70
CA VAL A 151 5.68 1.75 2.56
C VAL A 151 4.55 1.81 3.58
N SER A 152 3.31 1.78 3.07
CA SER A 152 2.11 1.98 3.87
C SER A 152 0.91 1.22 3.27
N HIS A 153 -0.31 1.71 3.41
CA HIS A 153 -1.56 0.99 3.21
C HIS A 153 -2.53 1.78 2.33
N GLY A 154 -3.61 1.12 1.92
CA GLY A 154 -4.51 1.65 0.90
C GLY A 154 -5.22 2.96 1.29
N ALA A 155 -5.94 2.97 2.40
CA ALA A 155 -6.67 4.17 2.84
C ALA A 155 -5.71 5.25 3.36
N ALA A 156 -4.66 4.86 4.09
CA ALA A 156 -3.66 5.78 4.61
C ALA A 156 -2.94 6.54 3.50
N ILE A 157 -2.52 5.85 2.43
CA ILE A 157 -1.86 6.50 1.27
C ILE A 157 -2.84 7.45 0.55
N ALA A 158 -4.08 7.03 0.30
CA ALA A 158 -5.05 7.88 -0.39
C ALA A 158 -5.31 9.19 0.38
N LEU A 159 -5.40 9.10 1.72
CA LEU A 159 -5.55 10.26 2.59
C LEU A 159 -4.29 11.12 2.66
N ALA A 160 -3.11 10.48 2.68
CA ALA A 160 -1.83 11.19 2.64
C ALA A 160 -1.68 11.99 1.33
N VAL A 161 -1.98 11.37 0.17
CA VAL A 161 -1.94 12.08 -1.13
C VAL A 161 -2.86 13.29 -1.11
N GLY A 162 -4.11 13.14 -0.63
CA GLY A 162 -5.02 14.27 -0.49
C GLY A 162 -4.43 15.41 0.36
N ALA A 163 -3.92 15.08 1.56
CA ALA A 163 -3.33 16.06 2.47
C ALA A 163 -2.11 16.76 1.87
N LEU A 164 -1.20 16.00 1.24
CA LEU A 164 0.00 16.54 0.58
C LEU A 164 -0.34 17.46 -0.61
N LEU A 165 -1.48 17.25 -1.24
CA LEU A 165 -2.03 18.12 -2.29
C LEU A 165 -2.88 19.28 -1.74
N GLY A 166 -2.88 19.51 -0.42
CA GLY A 166 -3.62 20.58 0.24
C GLY A 166 -5.14 20.39 0.22
N GLN A 167 -5.62 19.17 0.02
CA GLN A 167 -7.04 18.87 -0.03
C GLN A 167 -7.60 18.53 1.36
N PRO A 168 -8.86 18.86 1.64
CA PRO A 168 -9.50 18.46 2.88
C PRO A 168 -9.66 16.94 2.96
N ALA A 169 -9.71 16.36 4.16
CA ALA A 169 -9.83 14.92 4.36
C ALA A 169 -11.11 14.30 3.76
N SER A 170 -12.12 15.12 3.49
CA SER A 170 -13.35 14.74 2.77
C SER A 170 -13.16 14.59 1.26
N TRP A 171 -12.06 15.12 0.70
CA TRP A 171 -11.79 15.01 -0.73
C TRP A 171 -11.55 13.55 -1.15
N ARG A 172 -12.10 13.17 -2.30
CA ARG A 172 -12.10 11.81 -2.81
C ARG A 172 -11.60 11.71 -4.27
N GLY A 173 -10.74 12.63 -4.67
CA GLY A 173 -10.23 12.70 -6.04
C GLY A 173 -9.20 11.62 -6.39
N VAL A 174 -8.78 10.79 -5.43
CA VAL A 174 -7.92 9.62 -5.70
C VAL A 174 -8.62 8.34 -5.23
N ILE A 175 -8.45 7.27 -6.01
CA ILE A 175 -8.85 5.93 -5.62
C ILE A 175 -7.75 5.28 -4.78
N GLY A 176 -8.08 4.23 -4.02
CA GLY A 176 -7.07 3.41 -3.35
C GLY A 176 -6.15 2.73 -4.36
N LEU A 177 -4.87 2.63 -4.03
CA LEU A 177 -3.88 1.95 -4.86
C LEU A 177 -4.14 0.43 -4.87
N HIS A 178 -3.81 -0.25 -5.96
CA HIS A 178 -3.70 -1.72 -5.96
C HIS A 178 -2.57 -2.19 -5.05
N ASN A 179 -2.62 -3.44 -4.61
CA ASN A 179 -1.55 -4.02 -3.80
C ASN A 179 -0.21 -3.91 -4.54
N ALA A 180 0.84 -3.53 -3.82
CA ALA A 180 2.19 -3.30 -4.32
C ALA A 180 2.33 -2.22 -5.41
N HIS A 181 1.31 -1.35 -5.60
CA HIS A 181 1.39 -0.16 -6.45
C HIS A 181 1.77 1.06 -5.63
N TRP A 182 2.23 2.12 -6.31
CA TRP A 182 2.68 3.35 -5.65
C TRP A 182 2.12 4.61 -6.30
N ALA A 183 2.15 5.69 -5.51
CA ALA A 183 1.98 7.05 -5.97
C ALA A 183 3.35 7.75 -5.97
N GLU A 184 3.61 8.59 -6.96
CA GLU A 184 4.81 9.40 -7.08
C GLU A 184 4.46 10.88 -6.90
N LEU A 185 5.19 11.54 -6.00
CA LEU A 185 5.09 12.98 -5.80
C LEU A 185 6.49 13.61 -5.87
N VAL A 186 6.52 14.86 -6.34
CA VAL A 186 7.72 15.70 -6.37
C VAL A 186 7.43 17.03 -5.66
N PRO A 187 8.43 17.68 -5.05
CA PRO A 187 8.22 18.97 -4.41
C PRO A 187 7.82 20.04 -5.42
N SER A 188 6.99 20.97 -4.99
CA SER A 188 6.65 22.17 -5.76
C SER A 188 7.84 23.11 -5.81
N ARG A 189 7.97 23.87 -6.90
CA ARG A 189 9.06 24.84 -7.08
C ARG A 189 8.62 26.24 -6.65
N GLY A 190 9.59 27.03 -6.16
CA GLY A 190 9.38 28.47 -5.93
C GLY A 190 8.41 28.81 -4.79
N GLY A 191 8.24 27.93 -3.81
CA GLY A 191 7.30 28.15 -2.69
C GLY A 191 5.82 28.08 -3.11
N ALA A 192 5.50 27.45 -4.23
CA ALA A 192 4.12 27.25 -4.66
C ALA A 192 3.38 26.28 -3.75
N ALA A 193 2.12 26.58 -3.44
CA ALA A 193 1.23 25.66 -2.73
C ALA A 193 0.43 24.81 -3.73
N PRO A 194 0.15 23.54 -3.40
CA PRO A 194 0.67 22.79 -2.26
C PRO A 194 2.17 22.47 -2.38
N ASP A 195 2.82 22.07 -1.29
CA ASP A 195 4.25 21.77 -1.24
C ASP A 195 4.66 20.60 -2.16
N TRP A 196 3.71 19.72 -2.46
CA TRP A 196 3.90 18.54 -3.29
C TRP A 196 3.00 18.55 -4.53
N ARG A 197 3.47 17.94 -5.61
CA ARG A 197 2.73 17.71 -6.85
C ARG A 197 2.72 16.22 -7.17
N LEU A 198 1.54 15.67 -7.42
CA LEU A 198 1.38 14.28 -7.85
C LEU A 198 1.78 14.15 -9.33
N THR A 199 2.73 13.27 -9.63
CA THR A 199 3.22 12.99 -10.99
C THR A 199 2.75 11.64 -11.51
N GLY A 200 2.34 10.73 -10.60
CA GLY A 200 1.79 9.44 -10.97
C GLY A 200 0.97 8.84 -9.82
N LEU A 201 -0.10 8.16 -10.17
CA LEU A 201 -0.96 7.46 -9.22
C LEU A 201 -1.19 6.03 -9.69
N ASN A 202 -1.20 5.10 -8.72
CA ASN A 202 -1.42 3.67 -8.98
C ASN A 202 -0.43 3.10 -10.01
N LEU A 203 0.81 3.59 -9.96
CA LEU A 203 1.91 3.07 -10.76
C LEU A 203 2.29 1.67 -10.26
N GLY A 204 2.67 0.81 -11.18
CA GLY A 204 3.04 -0.56 -10.86
C GLY A 204 3.97 -1.16 -11.90
N PRO A 205 4.32 -2.45 -11.78
CA PRO A 205 4.99 -3.18 -12.83
C PRO A 205 4.23 -3.09 -14.15
N THR A 206 4.95 -2.94 -15.27
CA THR A 206 4.35 -2.85 -16.60
C THR A 206 3.60 -4.14 -17.00
N ASP A 207 4.01 -5.25 -16.41
CA ASP A 207 3.43 -6.58 -16.65
C ASP A 207 2.29 -6.92 -15.67
N ALA A 208 1.82 -5.96 -14.89
CA ALA A 208 0.63 -6.13 -14.05
C ALA A 208 -0.57 -6.38 -14.96
N SER A 209 -0.79 -7.64 -15.28
CA SER A 209 -1.93 -8.16 -16.03
C SER A 209 -3.22 -7.97 -15.22
N THR A 210 -4.36 -8.21 -15.84
CA THR A 210 -5.66 -8.31 -15.14
C THR A 210 -5.63 -9.30 -13.98
N ASP A 211 -4.65 -10.23 -13.98
CA ASP A 211 -4.45 -11.27 -12.98
C ASP A 211 -3.44 -10.92 -11.88
N TRP A 212 -3.05 -9.64 -11.75
CA TRP A 212 -2.12 -9.18 -10.71
C TRP A 212 -2.47 -9.70 -9.30
N ASN A 213 -3.74 -9.86 -9.00
CA ASN A 213 -4.22 -10.41 -7.73
C ASN A 213 -4.31 -11.95 -7.71
N ALA A 214 -4.23 -12.61 -8.86
CA ALA A 214 -4.20 -14.07 -8.94
C ALA A 214 -2.80 -14.65 -8.67
N GLY A 215 -1.75 -13.85 -8.90
CA GLY A 215 -0.36 -14.28 -8.77
C GLY A 215 0.26 -14.64 -10.11
N PRO A 216 1.52 -15.14 -10.11
CA PRO A 216 2.15 -15.62 -11.33
C PRO A 216 1.38 -16.82 -11.88
N ASP A 217 1.34 -16.93 -13.21
CA ASP A 217 0.77 -18.10 -13.88
C ASP A 217 1.43 -19.36 -13.29
N ARG A 218 0.63 -20.25 -12.73
CA ARG A 218 1.11 -21.58 -12.39
C ARG A 218 1.40 -22.29 -13.72
N ALA A 219 2.61 -22.85 -13.87
CA ALA A 219 2.83 -23.82 -14.91
C ALA A 219 1.71 -24.86 -14.82
N PRO A 220 1.11 -25.28 -15.94
CA PRO A 220 0.08 -26.30 -15.91
C PRO A 220 0.61 -27.47 -15.07
N GLU A 221 -0.11 -27.87 -14.04
CA GLU A 221 0.19 -29.08 -13.30
C GLU A 221 0.17 -30.21 -14.34
N GLU A 222 1.29 -30.92 -14.50
CA GLU A 222 1.31 -32.12 -15.33
C GLU A 222 0.18 -33.01 -14.83
N SER A 223 -0.85 -33.16 -15.65
CA SER A 223 -1.98 -34.02 -15.31
C SER A 223 -1.44 -35.44 -15.11
N ASP A 224 -1.85 -36.09 -14.02
CA ASP A 224 -1.48 -37.51 -13.75
C ASP A 224 -1.90 -38.47 -14.89
N GLU A 225 -2.58 -37.98 -15.93
CA GLU A 225 -2.98 -38.72 -17.13
C GLU A 225 -1.80 -39.01 -18.10
N ASP A 226 -0.68 -38.27 -17.99
CA ASP A 226 0.52 -38.49 -18.82
C ASP A 226 1.53 -39.48 -18.19
N ARG A 227 1.23 -40.09 -17.07
CA ARG A 227 2.01 -41.21 -16.56
C ARG A 227 1.63 -42.50 -17.32
N ASP A 228 2.33 -42.72 -18.40
CA ASP A 228 2.32 -44.01 -19.10
C ASP A 228 2.72 -45.14 -18.15
N PRO A 229 1.79 -46.06 -17.78
CA PRO A 229 2.09 -47.15 -16.86
C PRO A 229 2.94 -48.27 -17.49
N ALA A 230 3.47 -48.07 -18.70
CA ALA A 230 4.15 -49.13 -19.49
C ALA A 230 5.67 -48.95 -19.60
N ARG A 231 6.34 -48.22 -18.70
CA ARG A 231 7.80 -48.19 -18.61
C ARG A 231 8.31 -48.84 -17.33
N ASP A 232 8.09 -50.15 -17.21
CA ASP A 232 8.91 -50.98 -16.35
C ASP A 232 10.03 -51.57 -17.22
N PRO A 233 11.32 -51.33 -16.90
CA PRO A 233 12.42 -52.02 -17.60
C PRO A 233 12.67 -53.37 -16.93
N ASP A 234 12.56 -54.42 -17.74
CA ASP A 234 13.16 -55.72 -17.45
C ASP A 234 14.70 -55.64 -17.26
#